data_54590ad2f5e3f06bc5a067ba6f3d3326
#
_entry.id   54590ad2f5e3f06bc5a067ba6f3d3326
#
_cell.length_a   1.000
_cell.length_b   1.000
_cell.length_c   1.000
_cell.angle_alpha   90.00
_cell.angle_beta   90.00
_cell.angle_gamma   90.00
#
_symmetry.space_group_name_H-M   'P 1'
#
loop_
_entity.id
_entity.type
_entity.pdbx_description
1 polymer ?
#
loop_
_entity_poly.entity_id
_entity_poly.type
_entity_poly.pdbx_seq_one_letter_code
_entity_poly.pdbx_strand_id
1 'polypeptide(L)' 'MMLSLIVIEGQNVREETLRSLSLGNAKQLVVGNASGFGVILHLAAESPGALGEALRALAQVPSVTGVVTLALRTTAG' A
#
# COMPACT_ATOMS: atom_id res chain seq x y z
N MET A 1 -8.33 -0.23 14.15
CA MET A 1 -8.01 -0.15 12.72
C MET A 1 -6.76 0.69 12.52
N MET A 2 -5.91 0.25 11.65
CA MET A 2 -4.68 0.96 11.33
C MET A 2 -4.79 1.58 9.94
N LEU A 3 -4.47 2.87 9.84
CA LEU A 3 -4.42 3.59 8.58
C LEU A 3 -2.96 3.87 8.23
N SER A 4 -2.58 3.55 7.02
CA SER A 4 -1.20 3.71 6.58
C SER A 4 -1.14 4.42 5.24
N LEU A 5 -0.26 5.40 5.15
CA LEU A 5 0.05 6.08 3.90
C LEU A 5 1.38 5.54 3.38
N ILE A 6 1.36 4.96 2.20
CA ILE A 6 2.48 4.19 1.67
C ILE A 6 2.83 4.69 0.28
N VAL A 7 4.13 4.81 0.00
CA VAL A 7 4.63 5.07 -1.36
C VAL A 7 5.17 3.77 -1.92
N ILE A 8 4.69 3.41 -3.10
CA ILE A 8 5.19 2.26 -3.85
C ILE A 8 6.14 2.78 -4.92
N GLU A 9 7.40 2.46 -4.77
CA GLU A 9 8.45 2.87 -5.71
C GLU A 9 8.68 1.79 -6.75
N GLY A 10 8.97 2.20 -7.98
CA GLY A 10 9.27 1.27 -9.05
C GLY A 10 9.07 1.90 -10.41
N GLN A 11 9.61 1.25 -11.44
CA GLN A 11 9.42 1.68 -12.83
C GLN A 11 8.18 1.01 -13.39
N ASN A 12 7.32 1.81 -14.02
CA ASN A 12 6.09 1.32 -14.66
C ASN A 12 5.11 0.65 -13.69
N VAL A 13 5.11 1.06 -12.44
CA VAL A 13 4.08 0.63 -11.49
C VAL A 13 2.79 1.35 -11.85
N ARG A 14 1.74 0.59 -12.14
CA ARG A 14 0.45 1.13 -12.54
C ARG A 14 -0.56 1.05 -11.40
N GLU A 15 -1.36 2.10 -11.26
CA GLU A 15 -2.43 2.13 -10.28
C GLU A 15 -3.39 0.96 -10.45
N GLU A 16 -3.71 0.62 -11.70
CA GLU A 16 -4.65 -0.47 -12.01
C GLU A 16 -4.15 -1.81 -11.50
N THR A 17 -2.84 -2.07 -11.65
CA THR A 17 -2.23 -3.30 -11.16
C THR A 17 -2.36 -3.39 -9.65
N LEU A 18 -2.13 -2.29 -8.96
CA LEU A 18 -2.22 -2.26 -7.50
C LEU A 18 -3.66 -2.35 -7.01
N ARG A 19 -4.60 -1.72 -7.70
CA ARG A 19 -6.02 -1.79 -7.34
C ARG A 19 -6.58 -3.20 -7.45
N SER A 20 -6.13 -3.97 -8.43
CA SER A 20 -6.59 -5.34 -8.62
C SER A 20 -5.91 -6.34 -7.71
N LEU A 21 -4.89 -5.90 -6.97
CA LEU A 21 -4.13 -6.78 -6.08
C LEU A 21 -4.94 -7.11 -4.83
N SER A 22 -4.97 -8.39 -4.47
CA SER A 22 -5.58 -8.80 -3.21
C SER A 22 -4.58 -8.62 -2.07
N LEU A 23 -4.95 -7.83 -1.09
CA LEU A 23 -4.11 -7.52 0.06
C LEU A 23 -4.55 -8.24 1.34
N GLY A 24 -5.28 -9.34 1.20
CA GLY A 24 -5.79 -10.08 2.34
C GLY A 24 -6.86 -9.28 3.08
N ASN A 25 -6.65 -9.03 4.37
CA ASN A 25 -7.61 -8.32 5.21
C ASN A 25 -7.43 -6.80 5.21
N ALA A 26 -6.54 -6.28 4.38
CA ALA A 26 -6.37 -4.84 4.24
C ALA A 26 -7.16 -4.31 3.06
N LYS A 27 -7.57 -3.06 3.14
CA LYS A 27 -8.31 -2.38 2.08
C LYS A 27 -7.54 -1.19 1.56
N GLN A 28 -7.58 -1.01 0.24
CA GLN A 28 -7.05 0.19 -0.39
C GLN A 28 -8.14 1.26 -0.39
N LEU A 29 -7.95 2.31 0.38
CA LEU A 29 -8.92 3.40 0.48
C LEU A 29 -8.74 4.42 -0.65
N VAL A 30 -7.49 4.76 -0.94
CA VAL A 30 -7.14 5.71 -2.00
C VAL A 30 -5.91 5.19 -2.71
N VAL A 31 -5.91 5.28 -4.04
CA VAL A 31 -4.75 4.99 -4.86
C VAL A 31 -4.51 6.22 -5.73
N GLY A 32 -3.32 6.77 -5.65
CA GLY A 32 -2.95 7.94 -6.40
C GLY A 32 -1.58 7.83 -7.03
N ASN A 33 -1.26 8.74 -7.90
CA ASN A 33 0.05 8.81 -8.54
C ASN A 33 0.82 10.00 -7.99
N ALA A 34 1.99 9.72 -7.42
CA ALA A 34 2.92 10.77 -6.98
C ALA A 34 3.92 10.97 -8.11
N SER A 35 3.71 12.00 -8.90
CA SER A 35 4.52 12.30 -10.09
C SER A 35 6.03 12.24 -9.77
N GLY A 36 6.75 11.36 -10.42
CA GLY A 36 8.19 11.17 -10.23
C GLY A 36 8.57 10.30 -9.06
N PHE A 37 7.63 9.88 -8.21
CA PHE A 37 7.94 9.11 -7.00
C PHE A 37 7.26 7.74 -6.95
N GLY A 38 6.32 7.47 -7.83
CA GLY A 38 5.60 6.20 -7.85
C GLY A 38 4.13 6.36 -7.50
N VAL A 39 3.56 5.35 -6.87
CA VAL A 39 2.15 5.33 -6.55
C VAL A 39 1.96 5.47 -5.04
N ILE A 40 1.03 6.32 -4.64
CA ILE A 40 0.68 6.47 -3.23
C ILE A 40 -0.57 5.66 -2.94
N LEU A 41 -0.50 4.86 -1.88
CA LEU A 41 -1.62 4.08 -1.39
C LEU A 41 -2.01 4.53 0.02
N HIS A 42 -3.31 4.64 0.24
CA HIS A 42 -3.84 4.77 1.58
C HIS A 42 -4.52 3.44 1.93
N LEU A 43 -3.97 2.73 2.91
CA LEU A 43 -4.45 1.43 3.32
C LEU A 43 -5.12 1.47 4.68
N ALA A 44 -6.14 0.65 4.83
CA ALA A 44 -6.75 0.37 6.13
C ALA A 44 -6.57 -1.12 6.45
N ALA A 45 -6.05 -1.42 7.63
CA ALA A 45 -5.86 -2.79 8.08
C ALA A 45 -6.37 -2.94 9.51
N GLU A 46 -6.94 -4.09 9.82
CA GLU A 46 -7.53 -4.32 11.14
C GLU A 46 -6.47 -4.57 12.22
N SER A 47 -5.31 -5.04 11.83
CA SER A 47 -4.25 -5.41 12.76
C SER A 47 -2.87 -5.17 12.16
N PRO A 48 -1.81 -5.11 12.98
CA PRO A 48 -0.44 -5.03 12.48
C PRO A 48 -0.08 -6.20 11.57
N GLY A 49 -0.58 -7.40 11.88
CA GLY A 49 -0.35 -8.57 11.04
C GLY A 49 -0.95 -8.42 9.66
N ALA A 50 -2.19 -7.93 9.58
CA ALA A 50 -2.85 -7.68 8.29
C ALA A 50 -2.11 -6.62 7.48
N LEU A 51 -1.62 -5.58 8.13
CA LEU A 51 -0.82 -4.55 7.47
C LEU A 51 0.48 -5.14 6.92
N GLY A 52 1.18 -5.96 7.71
CA GLY A 52 2.42 -6.60 7.29
C GLY A 52 2.22 -7.53 6.09
N GLU A 53 1.12 -8.26 6.06
CA GLU A 53 0.79 -9.12 4.91
C GLU A 53 0.54 -8.29 3.65
N ALA A 54 -0.17 -7.17 3.79
CA ALA A 54 -0.42 -6.27 2.67
C ALA A 54 0.88 -5.69 2.12
N LEU A 55 1.78 -5.26 3.00
CA LEU A 55 3.08 -4.72 2.59
C LEU A 55 3.93 -5.75 1.86
N ARG A 56 3.91 -7.01 2.33
CA ARG A 56 4.63 -8.08 1.66
C ARG A 56 4.06 -8.38 0.29
N ALA A 57 2.74 -8.38 0.15
CA ALA A 57 2.10 -8.59 -1.14
C ALA A 57 2.48 -7.49 -2.13
N LEU A 58 2.52 -6.24 -1.68
CA LEU A 58 2.94 -5.12 -2.52
C LEU A 58 4.40 -5.25 -2.94
N ALA A 59 5.28 -5.67 -2.02
CA ALA A 59 6.69 -5.81 -2.31
C ALA A 59 6.99 -6.95 -3.30
N GLN A 60 6.08 -7.89 -3.46
CA GLN A 60 6.25 -9.01 -4.39
C GLN A 60 5.85 -8.69 -5.83
N VAL A 61 5.24 -7.55 -6.08
CA VAL A 61 4.91 -7.14 -7.46
C VAL A 61 6.22 -6.92 -8.22
N PRO A 62 6.41 -7.55 -9.39
CA PRO A 62 7.72 -7.55 -10.06
C PRO A 62 8.29 -6.16 -10.38
N SER A 63 7.44 -5.20 -10.66
CA SER A 63 7.88 -3.84 -10.99
C SER A 63 8.16 -2.97 -9.77
N VAL A 64 7.85 -3.46 -8.56
CA VAL A 64 8.04 -2.70 -7.33
C VAL A 64 9.47 -2.88 -6.84
N THR A 65 10.18 -1.76 -6.62
CA THR A 65 11.55 -1.76 -6.09
C THR A 65 11.61 -1.35 -4.62
N GLY A 66 10.57 -0.73 -4.11
CA GLY A 66 10.52 -0.33 -2.71
C GLY A 66 9.10 -0.02 -2.25
N VAL A 67 8.87 -0.24 -0.97
CA VAL A 67 7.62 0.10 -0.29
C VAL A 67 7.99 0.90 0.94
N VAL A 68 7.56 2.16 0.98
CA VAL A 68 7.91 3.08 2.06
C VAL A 68 6.64 3.54 2.78
N THR A 69 6.61 3.32 4.09
CA THR A 69 5.51 3.83 4.92
C THR A 69 5.83 5.28 5.30
N LEU A 70 5.01 6.21 4.85
CA LEU A 70 5.16 7.62 5.15
C LEU A 70 4.48 7.99 6.47
N ALA A 71 3.35 7.38 6.76
CA ALA A 71 2.59 7.68 7.96
C ALA A 71 1.80 6.46 8.38
N LEU A 72 1.70 6.26 9.68
CA LEU A 72 0.93 5.17 10.27
C LEU A 72 0.13 5.75 11.43
N ARG A 73 -1.16 5.47 11.45
CA ARG A 73 -2.04 5.93 12.51
C ARG A 73 -2.97 4.81 12.93
N THR A 74 -3.14 4.66 14.23
CA THR A 74 -4.11 3.75 14.81
C THR A 74 -5.35 4.54 15.19
N THR A 75 -6.52 4.08 14.77
CA THR A 75 -7.78 4.70 15.14
C THR A 75 -8.53 3.79 16.10
N ALA A 76 -9.18 4.38 17.08
CA ALA A 76 -10.03 3.66 18.00
C ALA A 76 -11.34 3.26 17.30
N GLY A 77 -11.77 2.07 17.54
CA GLY A 77 -13.08 1.60 17.07
C GLY A 77 -13.09 0.83 15.80
#